data_c87195dbd738d4d64ac8a90dd17581a4
#
_entry.id   c87195dbd738d4d64ac8a90dd17581a4
#
_cell.length_a   1.000
_cell.length_b   1.000
_cell.length_c   1.000
_cell.angle_alpha   90.00
_cell.angle_beta   90.00
_cell.angle_gamma   90.00
#
_symmetry.space_group_name_H-M   'P 1'
#
loop_
_entity.id
_entity.type
_entity.pdbx_description
1 polymer ?
#
loop_
_entity_poly.entity_id
_entity_poly.type
_entity_poly.pdbx_seq_one_letter_code
_entity_poly.pdbx_strand_id
1 'polypeptide(L)'
;NKISDLVGWAEDGTSLNAISMNGYLSLKPRDATSAAPALGVIIAQGPIMDGPGIAGSIGADDMIQRIRSAKNDQSIKGLILRVDSPGGSAFASELIRQELEAFQKTGRPVVASFASVAASGGYWISATSDKIVAEARTITGSIGIFGLIPTAQRALEKIGVNLDGVGTTPYTLDGPFSGLSKETSNVLQKTIEHG
;
A
#
# COMPACT_ATOMS: atom_id res chain seq x y z
N ASN A 1 1.47 -20.99 40.18
CA ASN A 1 2.07 -20.18 39.11
C ASN A 1 1.90 -18.69 39.46
N LYS A 2 2.99 -17.92 39.59
CA LYS A 2 2.94 -16.51 40.05
C LYS A 2 1.89 -15.65 39.32
N ILE A 3 1.53 -15.99 38.09
CA ILE A 3 0.54 -15.24 37.31
C ILE A 3 -0.87 -15.61 37.77
N SER A 4 -1.18 -16.89 37.99
CA SER A 4 -2.47 -17.30 38.52
C SER A 4 -2.77 -16.73 39.92
N ASP A 5 -1.72 -16.55 40.72
CA ASP A 5 -1.84 -15.94 42.05
C ASP A 5 -2.16 -14.44 42.03
N LEU A 6 -1.80 -13.77 40.93
CA LEU A 6 -2.06 -12.34 40.72
C LEU A 6 -3.39 -12.04 40.05
N VAL A 7 -3.79 -12.83 39.05
CA VAL A 7 -4.98 -12.53 38.23
C VAL A 7 -6.18 -13.41 38.56
N GLY A 8 -5.98 -14.50 39.28
CA GLY A 8 -6.99 -15.49 39.61
C GLY A 8 -7.40 -16.39 38.43
N TRP A 9 -8.34 -17.27 38.67
CA TRP A 9 -8.95 -18.14 37.66
C TRP A 9 -10.28 -17.59 37.21
N ALA A 10 -10.64 -17.77 35.95
CA ALA A 10 -11.95 -17.45 35.43
C ALA A 10 -13.03 -18.37 36.08
N GLU A 11 -14.30 -18.03 35.90
CA GLU A 11 -15.41 -18.80 36.48
C GLU A 11 -15.45 -20.27 36.04
N ASP A 12 -14.85 -20.61 34.90
CA ASP A 12 -14.69 -21.98 34.39
C ASP A 12 -13.65 -22.80 35.18
N GLY A 13 -12.86 -22.19 36.04
CA GLY A 13 -11.82 -22.83 36.85
C GLY A 13 -10.64 -23.41 36.08
N THR A 14 -10.60 -23.26 34.76
CA THR A 14 -9.61 -23.89 33.88
C THR A 14 -8.73 -22.87 33.17
N SER A 15 -9.21 -21.68 32.94
CA SER A 15 -8.48 -20.59 32.30
C SER A 15 -8.12 -19.50 33.32
N LEU A 16 -7.05 -18.74 33.04
CA LEU A 16 -6.73 -17.57 33.83
C LEU A 16 -7.76 -16.46 33.58
N ASN A 17 -8.06 -15.68 34.64
CA ASN A 17 -8.91 -14.48 34.53
C ASN A 17 -8.13 -13.39 33.78
N ALA A 18 -8.01 -13.58 32.48
CA ALA A 18 -7.23 -12.73 31.58
C ALA A 18 -8.02 -12.41 30.32
N ILE A 19 -7.81 -11.26 29.79
CA ILE A 19 -8.37 -10.81 28.51
C ILE A 19 -7.24 -10.57 27.52
N SER A 20 -7.46 -10.88 26.24
CA SER A 20 -6.51 -10.56 25.20
C SER A 20 -6.34 -9.03 25.05
N MET A 21 -5.20 -8.59 24.55
CA MET A 21 -4.97 -7.16 24.30
C MET A 21 -6.07 -6.55 23.41
N ASN A 22 -6.46 -7.27 22.37
CA ASN A 22 -7.54 -6.80 21.48
C ASN A 22 -8.89 -6.74 22.21
N GLY A 23 -9.19 -7.74 23.05
CA GLY A 23 -10.37 -7.73 23.91
C GLY A 23 -10.34 -6.55 24.90
N TYR A 24 -9.21 -6.29 25.54
CA TYR A 24 -9.03 -5.16 26.45
C TYR A 24 -9.20 -3.81 25.74
N LEU A 25 -8.63 -3.67 24.56
CA LEU A 25 -8.75 -2.45 23.76
C LEU A 25 -10.20 -2.22 23.28
N SER A 26 -10.97 -3.29 23.04
CA SER A 26 -12.39 -3.18 22.66
C SER A 26 -13.31 -2.90 23.86
N LEU A 27 -12.90 -3.27 25.09
CA LEU A 27 -13.66 -2.97 26.32
C LEU A 27 -13.46 -1.54 26.82
N LYS A 28 -12.40 -0.86 26.40
CA LYS A 28 -12.21 0.54 26.74
C LYS A 28 -13.18 1.36 25.91
N PRO A 29 -14.30 1.87 26.46
CA PRO A 29 -15.13 2.79 25.73
C PRO A 29 -14.24 3.97 25.36
N ARG A 30 -14.08 4.23 24.11
CA ARG A 30 -13.67 5.56 23.68
C ARG A 30 -14.82 6.45 24.15
N ASP A 31 -14.61 7.20 25.22
CA ASP A 31 -15.60 8.19 25.65
C ASP A 31 -15.88 9.11 24.46
N ALA A 32 -16.95 8.76 23.74
CA ALA A 32 -17.41 9.50 22.57
C ALA A 32 -18.08 10.84 22.98
N THR A 33 -18.06 11.19 24.25
CA THR A 33 -18.83 12.31 24.81
C THR A 33 -18.05 13.60 25.00
N SER A 34 -16.77 13.63 24.66
CA SER A 34 -15.98 14.88 24.57
C SER A 34 -14.81 14.64 23.65
N ALA A 35 -15.07 14.58 22.37
CA ALA A 35 -14.02 14.45 21.37
C ALA A 35 -13.24 15.77 21.29
N ALA A 36 -12.23 15.91 22.15
CA ALA A 36 -11.25 16.94 21.96
C ALA A 36 -10.69 16.83 20.52
N PRO A 37 -10.42 17.97 19.88
CA PRO A 37 -9.82 17.95 18.55
C PRO A 37 -8.59 17.04 18.50
N ALA A 38 -8.59 16.08 17.60
CA ALA A 38 -7.54 15.08 17.48
C ALA A 38 -6.94 15.05 16.08
N LEU A 39 -5.71 14.59 15.99
CA LEU A 39 -5.10 14.22 14.71
C LEU A 39 -5.19 12.70 14.56
N GLY A 40 -5.67 12.27 13.38
CA GLY A 40 -5.64 10.86 13.00
C GLY A 40 -4.24 10.49 12.52
N VAL A 41 -3.73 9.33 12.96
CA VAL A 41 -2.49 8.77 12.42
C VAL A 41 -2.81 7.49 11.69
N ILE A 42 -2.48 7.43 10.41
CA ILE A 42 -2.63 6.24 9.57
C ILE A 42 -1.23 5.76 9.20
N ILE A 43 -0.94 4.50 9.52
CA ILE A 43 0.36 3.88 9.22
C ILE A 43 0.22 3.09 7.92
N ALA A 44 1.06 3.44 6.94
CA ALA A 44 1.21 2.78 5.65
C ALA A 44 2.58 2.09 5.62
N GLN A 45 2.64 0.83 6.05
CA GLN A 45 3.88 0.07 6.17
C GLN A 45 3.86 -1.20 5.31
N GLY A 46 4.90 -1.39 4.50
CA GLY A 46 5.07 -2.54 3.61
C GLY A 46 4.68 -2.27 2.16
N PRO A 47 4.68 -3.31 1.29
CA PRO A 47 4.28 -3.19 -0.11
C PRO A 47 2.78 -2.91 -0.25
N ILE A 48 2.42 -2.10 -1.25
CA ILE A 48 1.03 -1.75 -1.57
C ILE A 48 0.43 -2.82 -2.48
N MET A 49 -0.73 -3.33 -2.11
CA MET A 49 -1.43 -4.41 -2.80
C MET A 49 -2.89 -4.03 -3.09
N ASP A 50 -3.42 -4.62 -4.15
CA ASP A 50 -4.85 -4.52 -4.47
C ASP A 50 -5.68 -5.32 -3.45
N GLY A 51 -6.89 -4.84 -3.17
CA GLY A 51 -7.81 -5.50 -2.26
C GLY A 51 -7.39 -5.42 -0.78
N PRO A 52 -7.79 -6.41 0.04
CA PRO A 52 -7.42 -6.47 1.45
C PRO A 52 -5.93 -6.80 1.64
N GLY A 53 -5.32 -6.22 2.66
CA GLY A 53 -3.92 -6.46 2.99
C GLY A 53 -3.69 -7.81 3.69
N ILE A 54 -2.49 -8.34 3.50
CA ILE A 54 -1.96 -9.44 4.31
C ILE A 54 -0.99 -8.88 5.35
N ALA A 55 -0.60 -9.69 6.32
CA ALA A 55 0.35 -9.26 7.35
C ALA A 55 1.65 -8.71 6.72
N GLY A 56 2.02 -7.49 7.11
CA GLY A 56 3.20 -6.79 6.57
C GLY A 56 3.00 -6.08 5.24
N SER A 57 1.76 -5.95 4.77
CA SER A 57 1.43 -5.21 3.55
C SER A 57 0.38 -4.13 3.78
N ILE A 58 0.24 -3.24 2.80
CA ILE A 58 -0.78 -2.20 2.72
C ILE A 58 -1.84 -2.67 1.72
N GLY A 59 -3.00 -3.13 2.22
CA GLY A 59 -4.15 -3.39 1.37
C GLY A 59 -4.90 -2.10 1.04
N ALA A 60 -5.26 -1.92 -0.22
CA ALA A 60 -6.01 -0.74 -0.65
C ALA A 60 -7.35 -0.62 0.09
N ASP A 61 -8.09 -1.71 0.20
CA ASP A 61 -9.40 -1.73 0.84
C ASP A 61 -9.33 -1.34 2.31
N ASP A 62 -8.36 -1.89 3.05
CA ASP A 62 -8.15 -1.58 4.48
C ASP A 62 -7.76 -0.12 4.67
N MET A 63 -6.90 0.39 3.82
CA MET A 63 -6.43 1.77 3.88
C MET A 63 -7.58 2.74 3.59
N ILE A 64 -8.34 2.50 2.53
CA ILE A 64 -9.52 3.27 2.16
C ILE A 64 -10.54 3.29 3.30
N GLN A 65 -10.80 2.14 3.92
CA GLN A 65 -11.72 2.05 5.04
C GLN A 65 -11.26 2.90 6.24
N ARG A 66 -9.96 2.87 6.56
CA ARG A 66 -9.39 3.70 7.64
C ARG A 66 -9.51 5.19 7.35
N ILE A 67 -9.23 5.61 6.11
CA ILE A 67 -9.34 7.02 5.70
C ILE A 67 -10.81 7.47 5.75
N ARG A 68 -11.75 6.65 5.29
CA ARG A 68 -13.21 6.92 5.36
C ARG A 68 -13.68 7.02 6.79
N SER A 69 -13.22 6.14 7.67
CA SER A 69 -13.56 6.20 9.10
C SER A 69 -13.07 7.50 9.71
N ALA A 70 -11.85 7.94 9.42
CA ALA A 70 -11.32 9.22 9.86
C ALA A 70 -12.07 10.42 9.24
N LYS A 71 -12.51 10.31 7.99
CA LYS A 71 -13.32 11.33 7.31
C LYS A 71 -14.68 11.54 7.99
N ASN A 72 -15.30 10.46 8.44
CA ASN A 72 -16.61 10.49 9.11
C ASN A 72 -16.53 10.93 10.59
N ASP A 73 -15.35 10.85 11.20
CA ASP A 73 -15.13 11.30 12.57
C ASP A 73 -14.86 12.81 12.62
N GLN A 74 -15.83 13.57 13.11
CA GLN A 74 -15.71 15.03 13.21
C GLN A 74 -14.69 15.51 14.25
N SER A 75 -14.24 14.65 15.15
CA SER A 75 -13.17 14.97 16.11
C SER A 75 -11.80 15.03 15.44
N ILE A 76 -11.59 14.29 14.36
CA ILE A 76 -10.35 14.29 13.58
C ILE A 76 -10.23 15.59 12.79
N LYS A 77 -9.27 16.41 13.11
CA LYS A 77 -9.02 17.74 12.48
C LYS A 77 -7.95 17.72 11.40
N GLY A 78 -7.24 16.63 11.24
CA GLY A 78 -6.25 16.40 10.21
C GLY A 78 -5.70 14.98 10.27
N LEU A 79 -5.00 14.55 9.23
CA LEU A 79 -4.37 13.25 9.15
C LEU A 79 -2.84 13.37 9.07
N ILE A 80 -2.18 12.47 9.75
CA ILE A 80 -0.75 12.17 9.54
C ILE A 80 -0.70 10.81 8.85
N LEU A 81 -0.23 10.78 7.61
CA LEU A 81 0.06 9.57 6.88
C LEU A 81 1.52 9.18 7.12
N ARG A 82 1.76 8.20 7.98
CA ARG A 82 3.11 7.67 8.23
C ARG A 82 3.43 6.60 7.22
N VAL A 83 4.41 6.86 6.34
CA VAL A 83 4.75 5.99 5.20
C VAL A 83 6.09 5.32 5.42
N ASP A 84 6.10 3.99 5.38
CA ASP A 84 7.29 3.13 5.32
C ASP A 84 7.07 2.05 4.25
N SER A 85 7.13 2.46 2.98
CA SER A 85 6.71 1.63 1.85
C SER A 85 7.62 1.78 0.64
N PRO A 86 8.04 0.66 0.02
CA PRO A 86 8.75 0.68 -1.25
C PRO A 86 7.82 0.94 -2.44
N GLY A 87 6.50 1.02 -2.21
CA GLY A 87 5.49 1.08 -3.25
C GLY A 87 4.83 -0.27 -3.50
N GLY A 88 4.31 -0.46 -4.69
CA GLY A 88 3.59 -1.67 -5.10
C GLY A 88 2.62 -1.39 -6.23
N SER A 89 1.39 -1.90 -6.15
CA SER A 89 0.36 -1.67 -7.16
C SER A 89 0.10 -0.19 -7.41
N ALA A 90 0.25 0.25 -8.64
CA ALA A 90 -0.06 1.61 -9.06
C ALA A 90 -1.56 1.90 -8.92
N PHE A 91 -2.41 0.91 -9.27
CA PHE A 91 -3.86 1.03 -9.15
C PHE A 91 -4.29 1.22 -7.69
N ALA A 92 -3.79 0.36 -6.78
CA ALA A 92 -4.05 0.49 -5.34
C ALA A 92 -3.55 1.84 -4.79
N SER A 93 -2.37 2.28 -5.22
CA SER A 93 -1.79 3.56 -4.80
C SER A 93 -2.68 4.73 -5.23
N GLU A 94 -3.20 4.69 -6.44
CA GLU A 94 -4.11 5.74 -6.92
C GLU A 94 -5.43 5.76 -6.17
N LEU A 95 -6.03 4.60 -5.88
CA LEU A 95 -7.26 4.52 -5.07
C LEU A 95 -7.06 5.11 -3.67
N ILE A 96 -5.94 4.79 -3.02
CA ILE A 96 -5.60 5.35 -1.71
C ILE A 96 -5.39 6.87 -1.79
N ARG A 97 -4.65 7.35 -2.79
CA ARG A 97 -4.43 8.78 -3.01
C ARG A 97 -5.73 9.54 -3.19
N GLN A 98 -6.65 9.01 -4.01
CA GLN A 98 -7.96 9.63 -4.23
C GLN A 98 -8.78 9.74 -2.93
N GLU A 99 -8.72 8.74 -2.06
CA GLU A 99 -9.46 8.78 -0.81
C GLU A 99 -8.84 9.79 0.18
N LEU A 100 -7.50 9.94 0.19
CA LEU A 100 -6.81 11.01 0.94
C LEU A 100 -7.21 12.39 0.42
N GLU A 101 -7.26 12.57 -0.89
CA GLU A 101 -7.76 13.81 -1.50
C GLU A 101 -9.23 14.08 -1.14
N ALA A 102 -10.05 13.04 -1.10
CA ALA A 102 -11.44 13.16 -0.66
C ALA A 102 -11.57 13.55 0.84
N PHE A 103 -10.60 13.18 1.67
CA PHE A 103 -10.49 13.67 3.03
C PHE A 103 -10.12 15.17 3.03
N GLN A 104 -9.11 15.58 2.24
CA GLN A 104 -8.68 16.98 2.14
C GLN A 104 -9.79 17.91 1.64
N LYS A 105 -10.66 17.44 0.73
CA LYS A 105 -11.85 18.18 0.26
C LYS A 105 -12.85 18.53 1.39
N THR A 106 -12.70 17.94 2.56
CA THR A 106 -13.46 18.36 3.76
C THR A 106 -12.86 19.58 4.46
N GLY A 107 -11.79 20.16 3.94
CA GLY A 107 -11.06 21.29 4.55
C GLY A 107 -10.08 20.87 5.65
N ARG A 108 -9.80 19.58 5.82
CA ARG A 108 -8.90 19.05 6.84
C ARG A 108 -7.56 18.62 6.19
N PRO A 109 -6.42 19.05 6.74
CA PRO A 109 -5.12 18.78 6.13
C PRO A 109 -4.67 17.33 6.28
N VAL A 110 -3.86 16.90 5.31
CA VAL A 110 -3.10 15.64 5.34
C VAL A 110 -1.61 15.96 5.30
N VAL A 111 -0.87 15.45 6.26
CA VAL A 111 0.60 15.56 6.28
C VAL A 111 1.20 14.18 6.13
N ALA A 112 2.00 13.97 5.09
CA ALA A 112 2.77 12.74 4.93
C ALA A 112 4.08 12.82 5.72
N SER A 113 4.35 11.81 6.52
CA SER A 113 5.59 11.65 7.29
C SER A 113 6.30 10.39 6.81
N PHE A 114 7.41 10.56 6.11
CA PHE A 114 8.19 9.46 5.58
C PHE A 114 9.05 8.82 6.68
N ALA A 115 9.11 7.50 6.68
CA ALA A 115 9.97 6.70 7.53
C ALA A 115 11.27 6.36 6.82
N SER A 116 11.68 5.10 6.89
CA SER A 116 12.91 4.63 6.24
C SER A 116 12.79 4.63 4.72
N VAL A 117 11.63 4.23 4.20
CA VAL A 117 11.37 4.15 2.75
C VAL A 117 10.01 4.77 2.45
N ALA A 118 9.96 5.62 1.44
CA ALA A 118 8.72 6.13 0.87
C ALA A 118 8.93 6.37 -0.63
N ALA A 119 8.86 5.29 -1.41
CA ALA A 119 9.23 5.30 -2.81
C ALA A 119 8.11 4.74 -3.70
N SER A 120 8.13 5.08 -5.00
CA SER A 120 7.15 4.61 -5.99
C SER A 120 5.72 4.80 -5.48
N GLY A 121 4.90 3.75 -5.38
CA GLY A 121 3.55 3.82 -4.82
C GLY A 121 3.48 4.47 -3.43
N GLY A 122 4.51 4.31 -2.57
CA GLY A 122 4.60 4.97 -1.26
C GLY A 122 4.73 6.50 -1.39
N TYR A 123 5.45 6.97 -2.41
CA TYR A 123 5.47 8.38 -2.75
C TYR A 123 4.13 8.82 -3.37
N TRP A 124 3.57 8.00 -4.26
CA TRP A 124 2.32 8.26 -4.96
C TRP A 124 1.15 8.55 -4.02
N ILE A 125 0.93 7.69 -3.02
CA ILE A 125 -0.15 7.92 -2.03
C ILE A 125 0.04 9.21 -1.24
N SER A 126 1.25 9.75 -1.20
CA SER A 126 1.63 10.96 -0.46
C SER A 126 1.62 12.23 -1.32
N ALA A 127 1.58 12.10 -2.65
CA ALA A 127 1.85 13.17 -3.59
C ALA A 127 0.90 14.37 -3.46
N THR A 128 -0.35 14.13 -3.07
CA THR A 128 -1.36 15.19 -2.87
C THR A 128 -1.43 15.71 -1.43
N SER A 129 -0.57 15.26 -0.52
CA SER A 129 -0.55 15.74 0.85
C SER A 129 -0.20 17.23 0.92
N ASP A 130 -0.82 17.96 1.86
CA ASP A 130 -0.55 19.39 2.06
C ASP A 130 0.90 19.65 2.45
N LYS A 131 1.54 18.67 3.09
CA LYS A 131 2.96 18.71 3.42
C LYS A 131 3.55 17.31 3.44
N ILE A 132 4.76 17.19 2.91
CA ILE A 132 5.58 15.97 3.01
C ILE A 132 6.80 16.29 3.87
N VAL A 133 7.03 15.45 4.87
CA VAL A 133 8.18 15.53 5.78
C VAL A 133 9.00 14.25 5.65
N ALA A 134 10.28 14.40 5.38
CA ALA A 134 11.22 13.28 5.24
C ALA A 134 12.48 13.56 6.07
N GLU A 135 13.11 12.51 6.54
CA GLU A 135 14.42 12.56 7.17
C GLU A 135 15.54 12.51 6.12
N ALA A 136 16.72 13.01 6.45
CA ALA A 136 17.86 12.97 5.54
C ALA A 136 18.29 11.55 5.10
N ARG A 137 17.86 10.54 5.86
CA ARG A 137 18.15 9.12 5.59
C ARG A 137 16.99 8.39 4.90
N THR A 138 15.87 9.06 4.66
CA THR A 138 14.72 8.44 3.98
C THR A 138 15.10 8.12 2.54
N ILE A 139 14.89 6.87 2.15
CA ILE A 139 14.95 6.45 0.75
C ILE A 139 13.62 6.80 0.10
N THR A 140 13.66 7.70 -0.89
CA THR A 140 12.44 8.17 -1.56
C THR A 140 12.67 8.37 -3.05
N GLY A 141 11.63 8.78 -3.77
CA GLY A 141 11.68 8.95 -5.22
C GLY A 141 11.07 7.77 -5.95
N SER A 142 11.74 7.24 -6.97
CA SER A 142 11.18 6.22 -7.88
C SER A 142 9.81 6.65 -8.44
N ILE A 143 9.73 7.93 -8.84
CA ILE A 143 8.51 8.56 -9.36
C ILE A 143 8.38 8.18 -10.82
N GLY A 144 7.39 7.34 -11.12
CA GLY A 144 7.12 6.82 -12.45
C GLY A 144 7.27 5.31 -12.55
N ILE A 145 7.02 4.81 -13.75
CA ILE A 145 7.11 3.38 -14.07
C ILE A 145 8.12 3.17 -15.22
N PHE A 146 8.75 2.02 -15.23
CA PHE A 146 9.60 1.58 -16.34
C PHE A 146 9.41 0.08 -16.56
N GLY A 147 9.67 -0.37 -17.78
CA GLY A 147 9.70 -1.80 -18.12
C GLY A 147 11.05 -2.19 -18.69
N LEU A 148 11.63 -3.29 -18.22
CA LEU A 148 12.81 -3.94 -18.78
C LEU A 148 12.46 -5.37 -19.16
N ILE A 149 12.50 -5.67 -20.44
CA ILE A 149 12.19 -7.01 -20.96
C ILE A 149 13.44 -7.55 -21.66
N PRO A 150 14.21 -8.39 -20.98
CA PRO A 150 15.39 -9.01 -21.60
C PRO A 150 14.93 -10.02 -22.65
N THR A 151 15.53 -9.97 -23.84
CA THR A 151 15.28 -10.96 -24.90
C THR A 151 16.60 -11.60 -25.35
N ALA A 152 16.58 -12.90 -25.61
CA ALA A 152 17.71 -13.68 -26.08
C ALA A 152 17.63 -14.02 -27.57
N GLN A 153 16.63 -13.51 -28.32
CA GLN A 153 16.40 -13.80 -29.72
C GLN A 153 17.66 -13.69 -30.57
N ARG A 154 18.34 -12.53 -30.52
CA ARG A 154 19.59 -12.29 -31.28
C ARG A 154 20.73 -13.20 -30.88
N ALA A 155 20.76 -13.68 -29.65
CA ALA A 155 21.78 -14.62 -29.18
C ALA A 155 21.53 -16.02 -29.75
N LEU A 156 20.29 -16.45 -29.78
CA LEU A 156 19.84 -17.72 -30.37
C LEU A 156 20.08 -17.75 -31.89
N GLU A 157 19.75 -16.70 -32.60
CA GLU A 157 19.96 -16.54 -34.04
C GLU A 157 21.46 -16.72 -34.39
N LYS A 158 22.38 -16.19 -33.56
CA LYS A 158 23.84 -16.33 -33.78
C LYS A 158 24.36 -17.77 -33.71
N ILE A 159 23.64 -18.63 -32.98
CA ILE A 159 23.97 -20.06 -32.87
C ILE A 159 23.05 -20.94 -33.73
N GLY A 160 22.32 -20.33 -34.66
CA GLY A 160 21.45 -21.03 -35.62
C GLY A 160 20.13 -21.53 -35.05
N VAL A 161 19.73 -21.08 -33.84
CA VAL A 161 18.47 -21.44 -33.24
C VAL A 161 17.44 -20.36 -33.57
N ASN A 162 16.38 -20.77 -34.27
CA ASN A 162 15.24 -19.90 -34.57
C ASN A 162 13.98 -20.49 -33.93
N LEU A 163 13.14 -19.61 -33.38
CA LEU A 163 11.81 -19.95 -32.87
C LEU A 163 10.78 -19.63 -33.94
N ASP A 164 9.90 -20.57 -34.19
CA ASP A 164 8.75 -20.42 -35.06
C ASP A 164 7.51 -21.02 -34.38
N GLY A 165 6.32 -20.61 -34.80
CA GLY A 165 5.08 -21.11 -34.22
C GLY A 165 3.86 -20.54 -34.91
N VAL A 166 2.69 -21.12 -34.61
CA VAL A 166 1.40 -20.69 -35.09
C VAL A 166 0.57 -20.17 -33.94
N GLY A 167 0.04 -18.99 -34.11
CA GLY A 167 -0.81 -18.34 -33.10
C GLY A 167 -2.08 -17.77 -33.68
N THR A 168 -3.09 -17.60 -32.84
CA THR A 168 -4.37 -16.98 -33.23
C THR A 168 -4.35 -15.45 -33.05
N THR A 169 -3.30 -14.92 -32.47
CA THR A 169 -3.11 -13.47 -32.24
C THR A 169 -1.68 -13.06 -32.53
N PRO A 170 -1.42 -11.78 -32.84
CA PRO A 170 -0.05 -11.29 -33.07
C PRO A 170 0.86 -11.36 -31.83
N TYR A 171 0.30 -11.63 -30.64
CA TYR A 171 1.02 -11.69 -29.37
C TYR A 171 1.48 -13.10 -28.97
N THR A 172 1.05 -14.13 -29.71
CA THR A 172 1.20 -15.55 -29.29
C THR A 172 2.65 -15.98 -29.16
N LEU A 173 3.54 -15.41 -29.96
CA LEU A 173 4.96 -15.78 -30.00
C LEU A 173 5.83 -14.80 -29.22
N ASP A 174 5.28 -13.75 -28.67
CA ASP A 174 6.03 -12.76 -27.92
C ASP A 174 6.64 -13.37 -26.64
N GLY A 175 7.93 -13.22 -26.47
CA GLY A 175 8.60 -13.79 -25.29
C GLY A 175 10.11 -13.56 -25.26
N PRO A 176 10.78 -14.08 -24.21
CA PRO A 176 12.21 -13.86 -24.01
C PRO A 176 13.07 -14.41 -25.14
N PHE A 177 12.62 -15.45 -25.87
CA PHE A 177 13.40 -16.13 -26.89
C PHE A 177 13.04 -15.75 -28.33
N SER A 178 11.86 -15.18 -28.54
CA SER A 178 11.34 -14.75 -29.83
C SER A 178 11.35 -13.23 -30.04
N GLY A 179 11.59 -12.48 -28.94
CA GLY A 179 11.46 -11.04 -28.96
C GLY A 179 10.02 -10.56 -28.74
N LEU A 180 9.80 -9.27 -28.94
CA LEU A 180 8.48 -8.65 -28.85
C LEU A 180 8.04 -8.16 -30.21
N SER A 181 6.77 -8.40 -30.56
CA SER A 181 6.14 -7.79 -31.72
C SER A 181 6.04 -6.28 -31.57
N LYS A 182 5.84 -5.57 -32.67
CA LYS A 182 5.56 -4.12 -32.63
C LYS A 182 4.29 -3.82 -31.86
N GLU A 183 3.30 -4.67 -31.99
CA GLU A 183 2.00 -4.58 -31.33
C GLU A 183 2.17 -4.65 -29.80
N THR A 184 2.88 -5.64 -29.29
CA THR A 184 3.19 -5.78 -27.86
C THR A 184 4.02 -4.59 -27.37
N SER A 185 5.05 -4.20 -28.12
CA SER A 185 5.88 -3.05 -27.77
C SER A 185 5.06 -1.77 -27.67
N ASN A 186 4.11 -1.55 -28.56
CA ASN A 186 3.22 -0.39 -28.54
C ASN A 186 2.26 -0.40 -27.34
N VAL A 187 1.73 -1.56 -26.98
CA VAL A 187 0.85 -1.70 -25.80
C VAL A 187 1.64 -1.42 -24.53
N LEU A 188 2.83 -2.00 -24.40
CA LEU A 188 3.71 -1.76 -23.25
C LEU A 188 4.11 -0.29 -23.14
N GLN A 189 4.49 0.32 -24.26
CA GLN A 189 4.85 1.75 -24.30
C GLN A 189 3.69 2.64 -23.83
N LYS A 190 2.47 2.39 -24.32
CA LYS A 190 1.29 3.12 -23.86
C LYS A 190 1.02 2.93 -22.37
N THR A 191 1.23 1.73 -21.84
CA THR A 191 1.07 1.46 -20.40
C THR A 191 2.07 2.29 -19.59
N ILE A 192 3.32 2.40 -20.07
CA ILE A 192 4.36 3.20 -19.42
C ILE A 192 4.05 4.70 -19.49
N GLU A 193 3.55 5.17 -20.63
CA GLU A 193 3.21 6.59 -20.84
C GLU A 193 2.00 7.07 -20.01
N HIS A 194 1.13 6.15 -19.57
CA HIS A 194 -0.05 6.47 -18.76
C HIS A 194 0.17 6.30 -17.26
N GLY A 195 1.23 5.66 -16.83
CA GLY A 195 1.59 5.51 -15.42
C GLY A 195 2.64 6.50 -14.99
#